data_25f41ee878ccb77bae02119d883d72c3
#
_entry.id   25f41ee878ccb77bae02119d883d72c3
#
_cell.length_a   1.000
_cell.length_b   1.000
_cell.length_c   1.000
_cell.angle_alpha   90.00
_cell.angle_beta   90.00
_cell.angle_gamma   90.00
#
_symmetry.space_group_name_H-M   'P 1'
#
loop_
_entity.id
_entity.type
_entity.pdbx_description
1 polymer ?
#
loop_
_entity_poly.entity_id
_entity_poly.type
_entity_poly.pdbx_seq_one_letter_code
_entity_poly.pdbx_strand_id
1 'polypeptide(L)'
;MVHTFQCLGVNIAVDVNSGAVHVLDELTYHLLEQVQPPMGEHCPAELCARLPQYDPAAMEEAWQELRGLAAEGLLFEEDDYIDREKAASMQQQALVKALCLHVSHDCNLRCKYCFASTGDFGTGHRMTMDFETAKRAIDFVIAKSGHRRNIEVDFFGGEPLMAMDTVKKTVEYARSIEEEHNKCFRFTITTNGVLLNDENIEYINREMSNAVLSIDGRKEVNDDLRPT
;
A
#
# COMPACT_ATOMS: atom_id res chain seq x y z
N MET A 1 -10.68 16.00 -10.09
CA MET A 1 -9.54 16.98 -10.07
C MET A 1 -8.45 16.46 -11.00
N VAL A 2 -8.00 17.29 -11.96
CA VAL A 2 -6.97 16.91 -12.94
C VAL A 2 -5.65 17.60 -12.57
N HIS A 3 -4.55 16.83 -12.52
CA HIS A 3 -3.19 17.33 -12.34
C HIS A 3 -2.39 17.11 -13.61
N THR A 4 -1.76 18.18 -14.10
CA THR A 4 -0.82 18.15 -15.23
C THR A 4 0.61 18.34 -14.73
N PHE A 5 1.54 17.56 -15.27
CA PHE A 5 2.97 17.67 -14.96
C PHE A 5 3.84 17.05 -16.04
N GLN A 6 5.13 17.36 -16.03
CA GLN A 6 6.11 16.78 -16.94
C GLN A 6 7.01 15.81 -16.18
N CYS A 7 7.22 14.63 -16.76
CA CYS A 7 8.12 13.62 -16.22
C CYS A 7 8.94 12.97 -17.36
N LEU A 8 10.28 12.98 -17.23
CA LEU A 8 11.20 12.41 -18.20
C LEU A 8 10.97 12.89 -19.66
N GLY A 9 10.58 14.15 -19.85
CA GLY A 9 10.28 14.73 -21.15
C GLY A 9 8.93 14.37 -21.75
N VAL A 10 8.04 13.78 -20.94
CA VAL A 10 6.67 13.41 -21.33
C VAL A 10 5.67 14.28 -20.55
N ASN A 11 4.69 14.84 -21.24
CA ASN A 11 3.57 15.56 -20.63
C ASN A 11 2.51 14.57 -20.15
N ILE A 12 2.10 14.67 -18.90
CA ILE A 12 1.18 13.73 -18.26
C ILE A 12 0.02 14.50 -17.61
N ALA A 13 -1.19 13.98 -17.75
CA ALA A 13 -2.33 14.37 -16.95
C ALA A 13 -2.85 13.19 -16.14
N VAL A 14 -3.22 13.43 -14.90
CA VAL A 14 -3.84 12.44 -14.00
C VAL A 14 -5.16 13.01 -13.50
N ASP A 15 -6.24 12.32 -13.79
CA ASP A 15 -7.51 12.59 -13.12
C ASP A 15 -7.58 11.80 -11.81
N VAL A 16 -7.59 12.51 -10.69
CA VAL A 16 -7.53 11.91 -9.35
C VAL A 16 -8.78 11.10 -9.01
N ASN A 17 -9.93 11.50 -9.56
CA ASN A 17 -11.20 10.86 -9.21
C ASN A 17 -11.42 9.57 -10.01
N SER A 18 -11.14 9.57 -11.30
CA SER A 18 -11.22 8.36 -12.14
C SER A 18 -9.99 7.46 -12.01
N GLY A 19 -8.84 8.03 -11.59
CA GLY A 19 -7.56 7.36 -11.60
C GLY A 19 -6.93 7.22 -12.99
N ALA A 20 -7.52 7.84 -14.02
CA ALA A 20 -7.01 7.78 -15.38
C ALA A 20 -5.71 8.58 -15.54
N VAL A 21 -4.78 8.05 -16.32
CA VAL A 21 -3.50 8.68 -16.64
C VAL A 21 -3.38 8.81 -18.16
N HIS A 22 -3.17 10.04 -18.63
CA HIS A 22 -3.06 10.36 -20.05
C HIS A 22 -1.67 10.90 -20.38
N VAL A 23 -1.10 10.43 -21.49
CA VAL A 23 0.09 11.02 -22.11
C VAL A 23 -0.40 12.00 -23.16
N LEU A 24 0.07 13.25 -23.06
CA LEU A 24 -0.39 14.38 -23.86
C LEU A 24 0.69 14.88 -24.79
N ASP A 25 0.32 15.36 -25.94
CA ASP A 25 1.18 16.22 -26.73
C ASP A 25 1.29 17.64 -26.11
N GLU A 26 2.14 18.47 -26.68
CA GLU A 26 2.42 19.80 -26.12
C GLU A 26 1.20 20.74 -26.21
N LEU A 27 0.42 20.65 -27.30
CA LEU A 27 -0.79 21.44 -27.49
C LEU A 27 -1.85 21.07 -26.47
N THR A 28 -2.17 19.77 -26.37
CA THR A 28 -3.20 19.25 -25.47
C THR A 28 -2.81 19.51 -24.00
N TYR A 29 -1.53 19.42 -23.66
CA TYR A 29 -1.02 19.75 -22.33
C TYR A 29 -1.30 21.21 -21.95
N HIS A 30 -0.88 22.18 -22.79
CA HIS A 30 -1.12 23.60 -22.54
C HIS A 30 -2.59 23.97 -22.58
N LEU A 31 -3.38 23.31 -23.41
CA LEU A 31 -4.82 23.48 -23.47
C LEU A 31 -5.45 23.03 -22.15
N LEU A 32 -5.12 21.83 -21.68
CA LEU A 32 -5.68 21.25 -20.47
C LEU A 32 -5.34 22.03 -19.19
N GLU A 33 -4.16 22.68 -19.12
CA GLU A 33 -3.79 23.55 -18.00
C GLU A 33 -4.74 24.75 -17.80
N GLN A 34 -5.50 25.12 -18.85
CA GLN A 34 -6.38 26.28 -18.83
C GLN A 34 -7.87 25.90 -18.85
N VAL A 35 -8.19 24.62 -19.03
CA VAL A 35 -9.56 24.12 -19.08
C VAL A 35 -10.14 24.00 -17.68
N GLN A 36 -11.37 24.45 -17.53
CA GLN A 36 -12.19 24.19 -16.34
C GLN A 36 -13.51 23.55 -16.76
N PRO A 37 -13.96 22.50 -16.08
CA PRO A 37 -15.27 21.92 -16.35
C PRO A 37 -16.42 22.85 -15.89
N PRO A 38 -17.61 22.78 -16.50
CA PRO A 38 -17.93 21.89 -17.62
C PRO A 38 -17.38 22.42 -18.96
N MET A 39 -16.93 21.48 -19.82
CA MET A 39 -16.45 21.83 -21.16
C MET A 39 -17.61 22.14 -22.11
N GLY A 40 -17.50 23.27 -22.82
CA GLY A 40 -18.46 23.63 -23.88
C GLY A 40 -18.33 22.75 -25.13
N GLU A 41 -19.25 22.95 -26.10
CA GLU A 41 -19.27 22.16 -27.35
C GLU A 41 -18.06 22.43 -28.23
N HIS A 42 -17.55 23.66 -28.21
CA HIS A 42 -16.39 24.10 -28.98
C HIS A 42 -15.34 24.73 -28.10
N CYS A 43 -14.09 24.74 -28.57
CA CYS A 43 -13.00 25.42 -27.91
C CYS A 43 -13.28 26.94 -27.79
N PRO A 44 -13.26 27.53 -26.57
CA PRO A 44 -13.57 28.93 -26.41
C PRO A 44 -12.57 29.84 -27.16
N ALA A 45 -13.09 30.82 -27.90
CA ALA A 45 -12.26 31.77 -28.65
C ALA A 45 -11.24 32.54 -27.75
N GLU A 46 -11.59 32.77 -26.47
CA GLU A 46 -10.72 33.37 -25.47
C GLU A 46 -9.53 32.47 -25.13
N LEU A 47 -9.72 31.15 -25.13
CA LEU A 47 -8.68 30.16 -24.89
C LEU A 47 -7.73 30.09 -26.11
N CYS A 48 -8.30 30.08 -27.32
CA CYS A 48 -7.51 30.17 -28.56
C CYS A 48 -6.64 31.48 -28.59
N ALA A 49 -7.18 32.59 -28.10
CA ALA A 49 -6.42 33.85 -28.02
C ALA A 49 -5.27 33.83 -26.98
N ARG A 50 -5.34 32.96 -25.97
CA ARG A 50 -4.28 32.79 -24.97
C ARG A 50 -3.14 31.88 -25.46
N LEU A 51 -3.39 31.06 -26.46
CA LEU A 51 -2.45 30.08 -27.03
C LEU A 51 -2.20 30.37 -28.51
N PRO A 52 -1.73 31.60 -28.88
CA PRO A 52 -1.63 32.06 -30.27
C PRO A 52 -0.59 31.31 -31.11
N GLN A 53 0.25 30.50 -30.47
CA GLN A 53 1.26 29.65 -31.12
C GLN A 53 0.67 28.41 -31.79
N TYR A 54 -0.60 28.06 -31.50
CA TYR A 54 -1.26 26.89 -32.04
C TYR A 54 -2.33 27.28 -33.07
N ASP A 55 -2.49 26.38 -34.06
CA ASP A 55 -3.54 26.55 -35.07
C ASP A 55 -4.93 26.34 -34.44
N PRO A 56 -5.90 27.25 -34.66
CA PRO A 56 -7.25 27.13 -34.12
C PRO A 56 -7.96 25.82 -34.49
N ALA A 57 -7.70 25.26 -35.68
CA ALA A 57 -8.28 24.00 -36.07
C ALA A 57 -7.70 22.80 -35.26
N ALA A 58 -6.40 22.80 -35.02
CA ALA A 58 -5.75 21.81 -34.18
C ALA A 58 -6.22 21.93 -32.72
N MET A 59 -6.45 23.16 -32.22
CA MET A 59 -7.00 23.38 -30.87
C MET A 59 -8.43 22.84 -30.75
N GLU A 60 -9.26 23.00 -31.77
CA GLU A 60 -10.61 22.43 -31.78
C GLU A 60 -10.57 20.89 -31.80
N GLU A 61 -9.66 20.28 -32.54
CA GLU A 61 -9.48 18.83 -32.56
C GLU A 61 -9.09 18.29 -31.18
N ALA A 62 -8.07 18.87 -30.57
CA ALA A 62 -7.65 18.54 -29.20
C ALA A 62 -8.77 18.77 -28.16
N TRP A 63 -9.57 19.83 -28.34
CA TRP A 63 -10.74 20.09 -27.49
C TRP A 63 -11.77 18.96 -27.58
N GLN A 64 -12.06 18.48 -28.78
CA GLN A 64 -13.02 17.38 -28.96
C GLN A 64 -12.51 16.07 -28.37
N GLU A 65 -11.21 15.80 -28.46
CA GLU A 65 -10.60 14.64 -27.81
C GLU A 65 -10.75 14.72 -26.28
N LEU A 66 -10.41 15.86 -25.66
CA LEU A 66 -10.58 16.06 -24.22
C LEU A 66 -12.04 15.91 -23.78
N ARG A 67 -12.99 16.42 -24.59
CA ARG A 67 -14.42 16.22 -24.34
C ARG A 67 -14.84 14.76 -24.42
N GLY A 68 -14.27 14.00 -25.35
CA GLY A 68 -14.49 12.56 -25.44
C GLY A 68 -14.08 11.86 -24.15
N LEU A 69 -12.87 12.14 -23.65
CA LEU A 69 -12.38 11.60 -22.39
C LEU A 69 -13.26 12.01 -21.19
N ALA A 70 -13.74 13.26 -21.18
CA ALA A 70 -14.65 13.72 -20.13
C ALA A 70 -16.01 13.02 -20.19
N ALA A 71 -16.54 12.77 -21.40
CA ALA A 71 -17.80 12.04 -21.58
C ALA A 71 -17.71 10.56 -21.19
N GLU A 72 -16.52 9.97 -21.27
CA GLU A 72 -16.23 8.60 -20.86
C GLU A 72 -15.92 8.47 -19.35
N GLY A 73 -15.93 9.59 -18.60
CA GLY A 73 -15.57 9.59 -17.16
C GLY A 73 -14.07 9.40 -16.89
N LEU A 74 -13.23 9.63 -17.91
CA LEU A 74 -11.76 9.50 -17.81
C LEU A 74 -11.05 10.83 -17.56
N LEU A 75 -11.81 11.94 -17.62
CA LEU A 75 -11.31 13.29 -17.38
C LEU A 75 -12.39 14.13 -16.71
N PHE A 76 -12.02 14.94 -15.70
CA PHE A 76 -12.93 15.77 -14.91
C PHE A 76 -14.04 15.01 -14.19
N GLU A 77 -13.79 13.74 -13.85
CA GLU A 77 -14.75 12.93 -13.09
C GLU A 77 -15.09 13.59 -11.75
N GLU A 78 -16.34 13.48 -11.36
CA GLU A 78 -16.81 13.99 -10.07
C GLU A 78 -16.28 13.13 -8.92
N ASP A 79 -16.00 13.76 -7.77
CA ASP A 79 -15.63 13.05 -6.55
C ASP A 79 -16.88 12.46 -5.89
N ASP A 80 -17.27 11.26 -6.30
CA ASP A 80 -18.36 10.51 -5.66
C ASP A 80 -17.90 9.72 -4.42
N TYR A 81 -16.59 9.79 -4.09
CA TYR A 81 -16.00 9.12 -2.93
C TYR A 81 -16.47 9.74 -1.59
N ILE A 82 -16.97 10.97 -1.61
CA ILE A 82 -17.43 11.72 -0.42
C ILE A 82 -18.89 11.43 -0.08
N ASP A 83 -19.52 10.41 -0.64
CA ASP A 83 -20.80 9.94 -0.11
C ASP A 83 -20.59 9.33 1.28
N ARG A 84 -20.79 10.17 2.30
CA ARG A 84 -20.63 9.80 3.71
C ARG A 84 -21.53 8.63 4.14
N GLU A 85 -22.68 8.47 3.49
CA GLU A 85 -23.59 7.36 3.74
C GLU A 85 -23.03 6.07 3.17
N LYS A 86 -22.48 6.13 1.95
CA LYS A 86 -21.80 5.01 1.30
C LYS A 86 -20.51 4.60 2.05
N ALA A 87 -19.70 5.58 2.47
CA ALA A 87 -18.52 5.35 3.30
C ALA A 87 -18.89 4.74 4.66
N ALA A 88 -19.95 5.23 5.32
CA ALA A 88 -20.44 4.68 6.59
C ALA A 88 -20.96 3.24 6.42
N SER A 89 -21.67 2.94 5.31
CA SER A 89 -22.13 1.58 5.01
C SER A 89 -20.98 0.61 4.73
N MET A 90 -19.93 1.06 4.05
CA MET A 90 -18.70 0.28 3.83
C MET A 90 -17.95 0.02 5.14
N GLN A 91 -17.91 0.99 6.04
CA GLN A 91 -17.30 0.84 7.36
C GLN A 91 -18.03 -0.18 8.25
N GLN A 92 -19.35 -0.24 8.18
CA GLN A 92 -20.14 -1.24 8.90
C GLN A 92 -19.93 -2.67 8.41
N GLN A 93 -19.48 -2.85 7.18
CA GLN A 93 -19.20 -4.15 6.55
C GLN A 93 -17.71 -4.50 6.55
N ALA A 94 -16.86 -3.66 7.15
CA ALA A 94 -15.42 -3.89 7.16
C ALA A 94 -15.08 -5.17 7.95
N LEU A 95 -14.57 -6.18 7.23
CA LEU A 95 -14.09 -7.42 7.80
C LEU A 95 -12.57 -7.36 7.97
N VAL A 96 -12.08 -7.81 9.12
CA VAL A 96 -10.65 -7.94 9.35
C VAL A 96 -10.13 -9.11 8.51
N LYS A 97 -9.12 -8.87 7.67
CA LYS A 97 -8.53 -9.89 6.79
C LYS A 97 -7.09 -10.25 7.14
N ALA A 98 -6.42 -9.37 7.87
CA ALA A 98 -5.00 -9.50 8.16
C ALA A 98 -4.66 -8.96 9.54
N LEU A 99 -3.60 -9.52 10.13
CA LEU A 99 -2.94 -9.02 11.34
C LEU A 99 -1.46 -8.78 11.05
N CYS A 100 -0.91 -7.72 11.61
CA CYS A 100 0.52 -7.55 11.75
C CYS A 100 0.85 -7.67 13.25
N LEU A 101 1.53 -8.74 13.64
CA LEU A 101 1.88 -9.03 15.02
C LEU A 101 3.33 -8.59 15.29
N HIS A 102 3.51 -7.53 16.06
CA HIS A 102 4.82 -7.10 16.53
C HIS A 102 5.27 -8.03 17.65
N VAL A 103 5.76 -9.21 17.28
CA VAL A 103 6.13 -10.26 18.25
C VAL A 103 7.38 -9.93 19.08
N SER A 104 8.21 -9.00 18.60
CA SER A 104 9.38 -8.52 19.30
C SER A 104 9.47 -7.00 19.29
N HIS A 105 9.50 -6.38 20.46
CA HIS A 105 9.90 -5.00 20.69
C HIS A 105 11.39 -4.92 21.06
N ASP A 106 12.20 -5.70 20.35
CA ASP A 106 13.68 -5.67 20.40
C ASP A 106 14.22 -6.04 19.02
N CYS A 107 15.43 -5.59 18.72
CA CYS A 107 16.14 -5.87 17.48
C CYS A 107 17.63 -6.03 17.73
N ASN A 108 18.26 -6.94 17.01
CA ASN A 108 19.69 -7.17 17.02
C ASN A 108 20.48 -6.24 16.08
N LEU A 109 19.78 -5.37 15.30
CA LEU A 109 20.37 -4.30 14.49
C LEU A 109 20.00 -2.91 15.00
N ARG A 110 20.77 -1.90 14.57
CA ARG A 110 20.58 -0.47 14.91
C ARG A 110 20.51 0.38 13.65
N CYS A 111 19.60 0.03 12.75
CA CYS A 111 19.45 0.70 11.45
C CYS A 111 19.28 2.21 11.61
N LYS A 112 20.04 3.00 10.86
CA LYS A 112 20.08 4.47 10.95
C LYS A 112 18.72 5.14 10.66
N TYR A 113 17.87 4.49 9.89
CA TYR A 113 16.53 4.96 9.49
C TYR A 113 15.38 4.20 10.16
N CYS A 114 15.65 3.47 11.25
CA CYS A 114 14.67 2.60 11.88
C CYS A 114 13.46 3.38 12.41
N PHE A 115 12.29 3.21 11.80
CA PHE A 115 11.04 3.81 12.26
C PHE A 115 10.58 3.26 13.62
N ALA A 116 11.01 2.03 13.96
CA ALA A 116 10.69 1.36 15.20
C ALA A 116 11.67 1.69 16.36
N SER A 117 12.47 2.76 16.25
CA SER A 117 13.44 3.16 17.27
C SER A 117 14.33 2.00 17.75
N THR A 118 14.90 1.25 16.79
CA THR A 118 15.70 0.04 17.04
C THR A 118 14.93 -1.12 17.72
N GLY A 119 13.62 -1.12 17.57
CA GLY A 119 12.73 -2.21 17.96
C GLY A 119 11.78 -1.88 19.11
N ASP A 120 12.06 -0.91 19.96
CA ASP A 120 11.23 -0.58 21.13
C ASP A 120 10.03 0.33 20.81
N PHE A 121 9.92 0.81 19.55
CA PHE A 121 8.86 1.70 19.08
C PHE A 121 8.71 2.99 19.90
N GLY A 122 9.82 3.49 20.47
CA GLY A 122 9.85 4.70 21.27
C GLY A 122 9.28 4.54 22.69
N THR A 123 9.00 3.31 23.12
CA THR A 123 8.49 3.03 24.49
C THR A 123 9.59 3.06 25.54
N GLY A 124 10.86 2.92 25.13
CA GLY A 124 12.01 2.75 26.01
C GLY A 124 12.08 1.38 26.69
N HIS A 125 11.18 0.47 26.35
CA HIS A 125 11.11 -0.88 26.92
C HIS A 125 11.20 -1.94 25.84
N ARG A 126 12.17 -2.85 26.00
CA ARG A 126 12.34 -4.01 25.14
C ARG A 126 11.55 -5.18 25.73
N MET A 127 10.73 -5.82 24.89
CA MET A 127 9.90 -6.93 25.29
C MET A 127 9.58 -7.84 24.12
N THR A 128 9.18 -9.06 24.41
CA THR A 128 8.60 -9.98 23.43
C THR A 128 7.13 -10.22 23.75
N MET A 129 6.30 -10.42 22.71
CA MET A 129 4.92 -10.78 22.89
C MET A 129 4.81 -12.15 23.53
N ASP A 130 4.03 -12.29 24.58
CA ASP A 130 3.70 -13.59 25.13
C ASP A 130 2.69 -14.35 24.24
N PHE A 131 2.67 -15.68 24.39
CA PHE A 131 1.77 -16.51 23.57
C PHE A 131 0.30 -16.20 23.83
N GLU A 132 -0.11 -15.87 25.04
CA GLU A 132 -1.52 -15.56 25.37
C GLU A 132 -1.99 -14.30 24.66
N THR A 133 -1.13 -13.30 24.48
CA THR A 133 -1.43 -12.11 23.70
C THR A 133 -1.55 -12.43 22.22
N ALA A 134 -0.62 -13.22 21.66
CA ALA A 134 -0.68 -13.67 20.28
C ALA A 134 -1.93 -14.52 20.00
N LYS A 135 -2.26 -15.44 20.91
CA LYS A 135 -3.48 -16.25 20.85
C LYS A 135 -4.73 -15.40 20.79
N ARG A 136 -4.87 -14.42 21.69
CA ARG A 136 -6.01 -13.49 21.68
C ARG A 136 -6.12 -12.70 20.37
N ALA A 137 -5.00 -12.37 19.73
CA ALA A 137 -5.02 -11.72 18.42
C ALA A 137 -5.54 -12.65 17.33
N ILE A 138 -5.18 -13.93 17.34
CA ILE A 138 -5.75 -14.93 16.43
C ILE A 138 -7.25 -15.09 16.67
N ASP A 139 -7.69 -15.25 17.93
CA ASP A 139 -9.12 -15.33 18.28
C ASP A 139 -9.89 -14.09 17.81
N PHE A 140 -9.30 -12.91 17.97
CA PHE A 140 -9.89 -11.65 17.50
C PHE A 140 -10.09 -11.63 15.98
N VAL A 141 -9.07 -12.02 15.18
CA VAL A 141 -9.21 -11.98 13.73
C VAL A 141 -10.24 -12.99 13.25
N ILE A 142 -10.32 -14.16 13.87
CA ILE A 142 -11.37 -15.15 13.57
C ILE A 142 -12.75 -14.54 13.82
N ALA A 143 -12.97 -13.94 14.98
CA ALA A 143 -14.25 -13.33 15.34
C ALA A 143 -14.64 -12.14 14.44
N LYS A 144 -13.66 -11.40 13.89
CA LYS A 144 -13.88 -10.18 13.09
C LYS A 144 -13.76 -10.40 11.58
N SER A 145 -13.40 -11.60 11.13
CA SER A 145 -13.23 -11.90 9.69
C SER A 145 -14.53 -12.39 9.01
N GLY A 146 -15.60 -12.63 9.77
CA GLY A 146 -16.88 -13.09 9.25
C GLY A 146 -16.72 -14.35 8.37
N HIS A 147 -17.27 -14.32 7.17
CA HIS A 147 -17.22 -15.44 6.20
C HIS A 147 -15.88 -15.55 5.45
N ARG A 148 -14.94 -14.63 5.66
CA ARG A 148 -13.64 -14.65 4.97
C ARG A 148 -12.82 -15.86 5.42
N ARG A 149 -12.48 -16.74 4.47
CA ARG A 149 -11.72 -17.97 4.75
C ARG A 149 -10.23 -17.68 4.91
N ASN A 150 -9.64 -16.92 3.97
CA ASN A 150 -8.20 -16.66 3.96
C ASN A 150 -7.87 -15.47 4.87
N ILE A 151 -7.02 -15.71 5.85
CA ILE A 151 -6.54 -14.73 6.83
C ILE A 151 -5.03 -14.64 6.71
N GLU A 152 -4.51 -13.43 6.67
CA GLU A 152 -3.08 -13.17 6.61
C GLU A 152 -2.57 -12.74 7.99
N VAL A 153 -1.44 -13.29 8.40
CA VAL A 153 -0.75 -12.93 9.65
C VAL A 153 0.71 -12.67 9.33
N ASP A 154 1.15 -11.43 9.54
CA ASP A 154 2.55 -11.03 9.37
C ASP A 154 3.23 -10.93 10.73
N PHE A 155 4.28 -11.71 10.94
CA PHE A 155 5.16 -11.60 12.09
C PHE A 155 6.20 -10.53 11.83
N PHE A 156 6.13 -9.49 12.62
CA PHE A 156 6.89 -8.26 12.49
C PHE A 156 7.44 -7.78 13.85
N GLY A 157 7.93 -6.55 13.88
CA GLY A 157 8.38 -5.87 15.08
C GLY A 157 9.78 -5.27 14.91
N GLY A 158 10.63 -5.39 15.89
CA GLY A 158 12.06 -5.10 15.75
C GLY A 158 12.72 -6.20 14.93
N GLU A 159 12.92 -7.39 15.53
CA GLU A 159 13.35 -8.59 14.80
C GLU A 159 12.52 -9.81 15.28
N PRO A 160 11.62 -10.33 14.45
CA PRO A 160 10.74 -11.43 14.87
C PRO A 160 11.47 -12.75 15.14
N LEU A 161 12.64 -13.00 14.55
CA LEU A 161 13.42 -14.20 14.83
C LEU A 161 13.95 -14.23 16.29
N MET A 162 13.96 -13.10 17.00
CA MET A 162 14.24 -13.06 18.45
C MET A 162 13.09 -13.63 19.28
N ALA A 163 11.91 -13.78 18.70
CA ALA A 163 10.69 -14.29 19.36
C ALA A 163 10.16 -15.58 18.70
N MET A 164 11.04 -16.40 18.13
CA MET A 164 10.64 -17.61 17.37
C MET A 164 9.78 -18.60 18.17
N ASP A 165 9.97 -18.66 19.49
CA ASP A 165 9.11 -19.50 20.34
C ASP A 165 7.65 -19.03 20.30
N THR A 166 7.40 -17.73 20.41
CA THR A 166 6.06 -17.15 20.26
C THR A 166 5.51 -17.36 18.85
N VAL A 167 6.33 -17.16 17.81
CA VAL A 167 5.95 -17.41 16.41
C VAL A 167 5.51 -18.84 16.22
N LYS A 168 6.33 -19.83 16.63
CA LYS A 168 6.03 -21.27 16.50
C LYS A 168 4.73 -21.64 17.20
N LYS A 169 4.54 -21.23 18.46
CA LYS A 169 3.31 -21.49 19.22
C LYS A 169 2.07 -20.84 18.60
N THR A 170 2.20 -19.63 18.05
CA THR A 170 1.10 -18.93 17.39
C THR A 170 0.67 -19.64 16.11
N VAL A 171 1.62 -20.06 15.28
CA VAL A 171 1.34 -20.85 14.07
C VAL A 171 0.66 -22.17 14.41
N GLU A 172 1.21 -22.92 15.38
CA GLU A 172 0.64 -24.19 15.84
C GLU A 172 -0.81 -24.01 16.31
N TYR A 173 -1.06 -23.01 17.13
CA TYR A 173 -2.40 -22.69 17.60
C TYR A 173 -3.34 -22.35 16.45
N ALA A 174 -2.96 -21.44 15.56
CA ALA A 174 -3.80 -21.04 14.44
C ALA A 174 -4.13 -22.24 13.53
N ARG A 175 -3.14 -23.08 13.21
CA ARG A 175 -3.35 -24.33 12.45
C ARG A 175 -4.32 -25.29 13.12
N SER A 176 -4.26 -25.41 14.45
CA SER A 176 -5.10 -26.34 15.21
C SER A 176 -6.60 -26.01 15.16
N ILE A 177 -6.95 -24.74 14.87
CA ILE A 177 -8.33 -24.25 14.86
C ILE A 177 -8.85 -23.88 13.47
N GLU A 178 -8.04 -24.01 12.42
CA GLU A 178 -8.40 -23.66 11.03
C GLU A 178 -9.67 -24.36 10.55
N GLU A 179 -9.76 -25.66 10.78
CA GLU A 179 -10.87 -26.49 10.31
C GLU A 179 -12.18 -26.12 11.04
N GLU A 180 -12.13 -26.00 12.35
CA GLU A 180 -13.30 -25.67 13.19
C GLU A 180 -13.93 -24.33 12.77
N HIS A 181 -13.11 -23.33 12.44
CA HIS A 181 -13.57 -22.00 12.09
C HIS A 181 -13.69 -21.76 10.57
N ASN A 182 -13.45 -22.77 9.74
CA ASN A 182 -13.40 -22.65 8.28
C ASN A 182 -12.46 -21.52 7.82
N LYS A 183 -11.27 -21.48 8.43
CA LYS A 183 -10.21 -20.50 8.10
C LYS A 183 -9.03 -21.18 7.43
N CYS A 184 -8.21 -20.40 6.79
CA CYS A 184 -6.92 -20.79 6.22
C CYS A 184 -5.95 -19.62 6.47
N PHE A 185 -5.01 -19.84 7.37
CA PHE A 185 -4.00 -18.82 7.70
C PHE A 185 -2.83 -18.87 6.72
N ARG A 186 -2.43 -17.70 6.25
CA ARG A 186 -1.22 -17.47 5.48
C ARG A 186 -0.28 -16.63 6.31
N PHE A 187 0.85 -17.20 6.67
CA PHE A 187 1.84 -16.54 7.51
C PHE A 187 2.92 -15.89 6.66
N THR A 188 3.31 -14.70 7.04
CA THR A 188 4.49 -13.97 6.53
C THR A 188 5.42 -13.69 7.71
N ILE A 189 6.71 -13.68 7.46
CA ILE A 189 7.71 -13.19 8.42
C ILE A 189 8.61 -12.17 7.75
N THR A 190 8.81 -11.01 8.41
CA THR A 190 9.67 -9.94 7.93
C THR A 190 10.90 -9.85 8.83
N THR A 191 12.06 -10.21 8.31
CA THR A 191 13.30 -10.33 9.10
C THR A 191 14.48 -9.60 8.48
N ASN A 192 15.43 -9.17 9.31
CA ASN A 192 16.73 -8.67 8.86
C ASN A 192 17.71 -9.79 8.44
N GLY A 193 17.35 -11.04 8.68
CA GLY A 193 18.10 -12.22 8.26
C GLY A 193 19.30 -12.62 9.13
N VAL A 194 19.73 -11.79 10.10
CA VAL A 194 20.95 -12.06 10.90
C VAL A 194 20.83 -13.31 11.76
N LEU A 195 19.63 -13.64 12.21
CA LEU A 195 19.36 -14.84 13.04
C LEU A 195 18.89 -16.05 12.23
N LEU A 196 18.98 -16.01 10.92
CA LEU A 196 18.68 -17.18 10.10
C LEU A 196 19.74 -18.25 10.32
N ASN A 197 19.27 -19.45 10.63
CA ASN A 197 20.04 -20.68 10.74
C ASN A 197 19.23 -21.82 10.08
N ASP A 198 19.82 -22.98 9.93
CA ASP A 198 19.20 -24.10 9.25
C ASP A 198 17.81 -24.46 9.85
N GLU A 199 17.66 -24.44 11.16
CA GLU A 199 16.40 -24.74 11.86
C GLU A 199 15.32 -23.70 11.52
N ASN A 200 15.65 -22.41 11.59
CA ASN A 200 14.71 -21.34 11.30
C ASN A 200 14.32 -21.33 9.81
N ILE A 201 15.28 -21.56 8.92
CA ILE A 201 15.04 -21.66 7.47
C ILE A 201 14.11 -22.82 7.16
N GLU A 202 14.35 -24.00 7.74
CA GLU A 202 13.49 -25.16 7.54
C GLU A 202 12.06 -24.89 8.04
N TYR A 203 11.91 -24.29 9.21
CA TYR A 203 10.62 -23.89 9.77
C TYR A 203 9.89 -22.89 8.88
N ILE A 204 10.58 -21.83 8.44
CA ILE A 204 10.02 -20.80 7.56
C ILE A 204 9.56 -21.43 6.25
N ASN A 205 10.35 -22.27 5.62
CA ASN A 205 9.99 -22.95 4.36
C ASN A 205 8.77 -23.87 4.51
N ARG A 206 8.55 -24.45 5.67
CA ARG A 206 7.43 -25.35 5.93
C ARG A 206 6.13 -24.61 6.25
N GLU A 207 6.21 -23.58 7.09
CA GLU A 207 5.01 -22.96 7.70
C GLU A 207 4.63 -21.62 7.09
N MET A 208 5.60 -20.84 6.55
CA MET A 208 5.33 -19.52 6.04
C MET A 208 4.94 -19.56 4.56
N SER A 209 3.95 -18.76 4.20
CA SER A 209 3.55 -18.55 2.80
C SER A 209 4.47 -17.54 2.11
N ASN A 210 5.13 -16.68 2.89
CA ASN A 210 6.04 -15.66 2.41
C ASN A 210 7.09 -15.31 3.47
N ALA A 211 8.30 -14.94 3.02
CA ALA A 211 9.35 -14.40 3.86
C ALA A 211 9.92 -13.13 3.21
N VAL A 212 9.96 -12.05 3.97
CA VAL A 212 10.53 -10.77 3.55
C VAL A 212 11.90 -10.59 4.19
N LEU A 213 12.94 -10.48 3.36
CA LEU A 213 14.30 -10.18 3.82
C LEU A 213 14.62 -8.71 3.61
N SER A 214 14.98 -8.02 4.69
CA SER A 214 15.33 -6.60 4.67
C SER A 214 16.78 -6.42 4.29
N ILE A 215 17.06 -6.00 3.05
CA ILE A 215 18.40 -5.78 2.49
C ILE A 215 18.44 -4.44 1.76
N ASP A 216 19.47 -3.62 2.02
CA ASP A 216 19.66 -2.30 1.43
C ASP A 216 20.64 -2.30 0.23
N GLY A 217 20.75 -3.41 -0.46
CA GLY A 217 21.60 -3.54 -1.63
C GLY A 217 22.97 -4.18 -1.35
N ARG A 218 24.04 -3.64 -1.95
CA ARG A 218 25.39 -4.21 -1.80
C ARG A 218 25.91 -4.08 -0.36
N LYS A 219 26.88 -4.93 -0.01
CA LYS A 219 27.41 -5.10 1.34
C LYS A 219 27.74 -3.77 2.03
N GLU A 220 28.49 -2.89 1.37
CA GLU A 220 28.98 -1.63 1.97
C GLU A 220 27.82 -0.69 2.33
N VAL A 221 26.76 -0.67 1.53
CA VAL A 221 25.56 0.14 1.80
C VAL A 221 24.76 -0.48 2.91
N ASN A 222 24.55 -1.80 2.86
CA ASN A 222 23.80 -2.51 3.88
C ASN A 222 24.47 -2.41 5.25
N ASP A 223 25.78 -2.62 5.35
CA ASP A 223 26.52 -2.58 6.61
C ASP A 223 26.59 -1.16 7.20
N ASP A 224 26.61 -0.13 6.35
CA ASP A 224 26.56 1.26 6.80
C ASP A 224 25.18 1.63 7.34
N LEU A 225 24.12 1.22 6.68
CA LEU A 225 22.74 1.59 7.05
C LEU A 225 22.14 0.70 8.14
N ARG A 226 22.58 -0.55 8.26
CA ARG A 226 22.09 -1.56 9.20
C ARG A 226 23.19 -2.07 10.15
N PRO A 227 23.83 -1.22 10.93
CA PRO A 227 24.85 -1.67 11.91
C PRO A 227 24.20 -2.52 13.01
N THR A 228 25.05 -3.36 13.64
CA THR A 228 24.72 -4.16 14.84
C THR A 228 24.77 -3.33 16.11
#